data_5b80b56a23d522b55e2ed92bbd109117
#
_entry.id   5b80b56a23d522b55e2ed92bbd109117
#
_cell.length_a   1.000
_cell.length_b   1.000
_cell.length_c   1.000
_cell.angle_alpha   90.00
_cell.angle_beta   90.00
_cell.angle_gamma   90.00
#
_symmetry.space_group_name_H-M   'P 1'
#
loop_
_entity.id
_entity.type
_entity.pdbx_description
1 polymer ?
#
loop_
_entity_poly.entity_id
_entity_poly.type
_entity_poly.pdbx_seq_one_letter_code
_entity_poly.pdbx_strand_id
1 'polypeptide(L)'
;MPPQPNMQQMLKQVQKMQAEMMAAQESLKDERVEASAGGGMVKVVATGELHIESVTIDPDAVDPEDVEMLQDTVLAAVNEALRSAQELAADKMGNVTGGLGGPGGGLGGLGLPGL
;
A
#
# COMPACT_ATOMS: atom_id res chain seq x y z
N MET A 1 5.52 -27.82 36.34
CA MET A 1 4.82 -26.56 36.06
C MET A 1 5.24 -26.04 34.72
N PRO A 2 4.28 -25.80 33.86
CA PRO A 2 4.68 -25.29 32.56
C PRO A 2 5.32 -23.92 32.75
N PRO A 3 6.36 -23.62 31.94
CA PRO A 3 6.98 -22.34 32.04
C PRO A 3 5.98 -21.25 31.68
N GLN A 4 5.90 -20.28 32.53
CA GLN A 4 5.06 -19.15 32.23
C GLN A 4 5.73 -18.31 31.16
N PRO A 5 4.92 -17.69 30.30
CA PRO A 5 5.49 -16.78 29.33
C PRO A 5 6.28 -15.71 30.07
N ASN A 6 7.47 -15.48 29.62
CA ASN A 6 8.30 -14.43 30.18
C ASN A 6 7.72 -13.09 29.74
N MET A 7 7.21 -12.32 30.69
CA MET A 7 6.61 -11.03 30.37
C MET A 7 7.60 -10.10 29.69
N GLN A 8 8.86 -10.18 30.08
CA GLN A 8 9.88 -9.35 29.46
C GLN A 8 10.09 -9.72 28.00
N GLN A 9 10.04 -11.01 27.68
CA GLN A 9 10.12 -11.43 26.29
C GLN A 9 8.91 -10.97 25.49
N MET A 10 7.73 -11.07 26.10
CA MET A 10 6.51 -10.61 25.43
C MET A 10 6.56 -9.11 25.18
N LEU A 11 7.03 -8.34 26.15
CA LEU A 11 7.19 -6.91 25.97
C LEU A 11 8.17 -6.58 24.87
N LYS A 12 9.28 -7.32 24.82
CA LYS A 12 10.29 -7.11 23.76
C LYS A 12 9.69 -7.42 22.39
N GLN A 13 8.89 -8.46 22.29
CA GLN A 13 8.25 -8.81 21.02
C GLN A 13 7.27 -7.74 20.57
N VAL A 14 6.49 -7.23 21.52
CA VAL A 14 5.54 -6.17 21.21
C VAL A 14 6.27 -4.90 20.78
N GLN A 15 7.34 -4.55 21.49
CA GLN A 15 8.14 -3.39 21.13
C GLN A 15 8.77 -3.56 19.74
N LYS A 16 9.27 -4.74 19.46
CA LYS A 16 9.86 -5.03 18.16
C LYS A 16 8.82 -4.91 17.07
N MET A 17 7.63 -5.45 17.31
CA MET A 17 6.56 -5.37 16.35
C MET A 17 6.15 -3.92 16.07
N GLN A 18 6.02 -3.13 17.13
CA GLN A 18 5.71 -1.72 16.98
C GLN A 18 6.79 -1.00 16.19
N ALA A 19 8.05 -1.30 16.47
CA ALA A 19 9.15 -0.69 15.74
C ALA A 19 9.12 -1.07 14.28
N GLU A 20 8.83 -2.33 13.98
CA GLU A 20 8.74 -2.80 12.60
C GLU A 20 7.57 -2.15 11.87
N MET A 21 6.43 -1.99 12.54
CA MET A 21 5.28 -1.31 11.96
C MET A 21 5.59 0.15 11.67
N MET A 22 6.24 0.82 12.61
CA MET A 22 6.63 2.21 12.40
C MET A 22 7.64 2.34 11.27
N ALA A 23 8.59 1.42 11.20
CA ALA A 23 9.57 1.41 10.12
C ALA A 23 8.89 1.16 8.77
N ALA A 24 7.91 0.28 8.74
CA ALA A 24 7.15 0.02 7.52
C ALA A 24 6.38 1.25 7.07
N GLN A 25 5.74 1.95 8.01
CA GLN A 25 5.03 3.18 7.70
C GLN A 25 5.98 4.27 7.21
N GLU A 26 7.13 4.41 7.86
CA GLU A 26 8.14 5.37 7.42
C GLU A 26 8.64 5.05 6.02
N SER A 27 8.88 3.77 5.77
CA SER A 27 9.35 3.35 4.46
C SER A 27 8.30 3.60 3.37
N LEU A 28 7.01 3.52 3.70
CA LEU A 28 5.95 3.81 2.75
C LEU A 28 5.95 5.27 2.28
N LYS A 29 6.42 6.18 3.11
CA LYS A 29 6.55 7.58 2.71
C LYS A 29 7.52 7.75 1.57
N ASP A 30 8.54 6.92 1.52
CA ASP A 30 9.59 6.98 0.50
C ASP A 30 9.30 6.11 -0.70
N GLU A 31 8.28 5.27 -0.63
CA GLU A 31 7.90 4.42 -1.75
C GLU A 31 7.03 5.18 -2.73
N ARG A 32 7.23 4.88 -4.01
CA ARG A 32 6.46 5.51 -5.08
C ARG A 32 5.90 4.45 -5.99
N VAL A 33 4.67 4.67 -6.42
CA VAL A 33 4.06 3.87 -7.48
C VAL A 33 3.67 4.82 -8.61
N GLU A 34 3.80 4.36 -9.82
CA GLU A 34 3.40 5.12 -11.00
C GLU A 34 2.30 4.36 -11.71
N ALA A 35 1.28 5.08 -12.12
CA ALA A 35 0.21 4.52 -12.92
C ALA A 35 -0.04 5.43 -14.11
N SER A 36 -0.60 4.88 -15.16
CA SER A 36 -0.89 5.66 -16.35
C SER A 36 -2.23 5.24 -16.94
N ALA A 37 -2.78 6.11 -17.74
CA ALA A 37 -3.99 5.86 -18.49
C ALA A 37 -3.90 6.57 -19.84
N GLY A 38 -4.81 6.20 -20.75
CA GLY A 38 -4.83 6.82 -22.07
C GLY A 38 -3.60 6.50 -22.88
N GLY A 39 -3.09 5.28 -22.81
CA GLY A 39 -1.90 4.90 -23.55
C GLY A 39 -0.64 5.58 -23.05
N GLY A 40 -0.61 5.96 -21.79
CA GLY A 40 0.54 6.64 -21.20
C GLY A 40 0.48 8.16 -21.30
N MET A 41 -0.62 8.68 -21.80
CA MET A 41 -0.78 10.14 -21.94
C MET A 41 -0.91 10.85 -20.61
N VAL A 42 -1.47 10.18 -19.62
CA VAL A 42 -1.58 10.71 -18.27
C VAL A 42 -0.85 9.76 -17.34
N LYS A 43 0.08 10.30 -16.56
CA LYS A 43 0.84 9.54 -15.59
C LYS A 43 0.64 10.14 -14.21
N VAL A 44 0.45 9.29 -13.22
CA VAL A 44 0.24 9.72 -11.84
C VAL A 44 1.24 8.98 -10.97
N VAL A 45 1.90 9.71 -10.09
CA VAL A 45 2.78 9.13 -9.09
C VAL A 45 2.14 9.31 -7.74
N ALA A 46 2.04 8.21 -6.99
CA ALA A 46 1.51 8.23 -5.64
C ALA A 46 2.54 7.66 -4.67
N THR A 47 2.46 8.08 -3.43
CA THR A 47 3.31 7.52 -2.38
C THR A 47 2.61 6.33 -1.74
N GLY A 48 3.38 5.53 -1.01
CA GLY A 48 2.82 4.42 -0.25
C GLY A 48 1.85 4.86 0.83
N GLU A 49 1.81 6.14 1.17
CA GLU A 49 0.85 6.70 2.10
C GLU A 49 -0.43 7.16 1.43
N LEU A 50 -0.61 6.83 0.17
CA LEU A 50 -1.81 7.17 -0.62
C LEU A 50 -1.91 8.67 -0.90
N HIS A 51 -0.78 9.32 -1.04
CA HIS A 51 -0.73 10.72 -1.47
C HIS A 51 -0.38 10.78 -2.95
N ILE A 52 -1.14 11.56 -3.69
CA ILE A 52 -0.79 11.83 -5.08
C ILE A 52 0.32 12.87 -5.07
N GLU A 53 1.47 12.49 -5.59
CA GLU A 53 2.64 13.35 -5.61
C GLU A 53 2.72 14.18 -6.87
N SER A 54 2.37 13.59 -8.00
CA SER A 54 2.41 14.32 -9.27
C SER A 54 1.40 13.75 -10.26
N VAL A 55 1.00 14.61 -11.16
CA VAL A 55 0.19 14.24 -12.32
C VAL A 55 0.85 14.87 -13.53
N THR A 56 1.23 14.04 -14.48
CA THR A 56 1.84 14.49 -15.72
C THR A 56 0.91 14.21 -16.87
N ILE A 57 0.58 15.22 -17.63
CA ILE A 57 -0.33 15.12 -18.76
C ILE A 57 0.43 15.49 -20.03
N ASP A 58 0.42 14.57 -20.99
CA ASP A 58 1.01 14.86 -22.29
C ASP A 58 0.15 15.94 -22.97
N PRO A 59 0.78 16.98 -23.52
CA PRO A 59 0.00 18.03 -24.21
C PRO A 59 -0.90 17.50 -25.33
N ASP A 60 -0.51 16.41 -25.94
CA ASP A 60 -1.32 15.82 -27.01
C ASP A 60 -2.64 15.24 -26.49
N ALA A 61 -2.74 15.00 -25.19
CA ALA A 61 -3.97 14.53 -24.57
C ALA A 61 -4.96 15.65 -24.29
N VAL A 62 -4.51 16.90 -24.40
CA VAL A 62 -5.36 18.05 -24.05
C VAL A 62 -6.07 18.53 -25.31
N ASP A 63 -7.36 18.21 -25.37
CA ASP A 63 -8.23 18.65 -26.46
C ASP A 63 -9.29 19.56 -25.85
N PRO A 64 -9.24 20.86 -26.16
CA PRO A 64 -10.22 21.79 -25.58
C PRO A 64 -11.66 21.45 -25.97
N GLU A 65 -11.86 20.69 -27.04
CA GLU A 65 -13.18 20.29 -27.48
C GLU A 65 -13.65 19.00 -26.85
N ASP A 66 -12.78 18.30 -26.12
CA ASP A 66 -13.12 17.04 -25.47
C ASP A 66 -12.48 16.97 -24.09
N VAL A 67 -12.80 17.93 -23.27
CA VAL A 67 -12.28 18.02 -21.90
C VAL A 67 -12.76 16.84 -21.07
N GLU A 68 -13.96 16.33 -21.37
CA GLU A 68 -14.52 15.20 -20.64
C GLU A 68 -13.64 13.95 -20.76
N MET A 69 -13.11 13.68 -21.95
CA MET A 69 -12.20 12.56 -22.13
C MET A 69 -10.96 12.72 -21.26
N LEU A 70 -10.40 13.93 -21.20
CA LEU A 70 -9.25 14.20 -20.36
C LEU A 70 -9.58 13.96 -18.88
N GLN A 71 -10.74 14.42 -18.44
CA GLN A 71 -11.20 14.23 -17.07
C GLN A 71 -11.29 12.74 -16.73
N ASP A 72 -11.87 11.95 -17.62
CA ASP A 72 -12.02 10.52 -17.41
C ASP A 72 -10.66 9.83 -17.38
N THR A 73 -9.73 10.25 -18.23
CA THR A 73 -8.41 9.66 -18.30
C THR A 73 -7.62 9.97 -17.02
N VAL A 74 -7.69 11.21 -16.54
CA VAL A 74 -7.04 11.59 -15.29
C VAL A 74 -7.63 10.82 -14.12
N LEU A 75 -8.95 10.71 -14.08
CA LEU A 75 -9.62 9.97 -13.01
C LEU A 75 -9.16 8.51 -12.99
N ALA A 76 -9.09 7.89 -14.17
CA ALA A 76 -8.64 6.50 -14.26
C ALA A 76 -7.20 6.36 -13.78
N ALA A 77 -6.32 7.26 -14.16
CA ALA A 77 -4.92 7.21 -13.76
C ALA A 77 -4.75 7.41 -12.25
N VAL A 78 -5.49 8.35 -11.68
CA VAL A 78 -5.44 8.60 -10.22
C VAL A 78 -5.93 7.40 -9.45
N ASN A 79 -7.06 6.84 -9.86
CA ASN A 79 -7.61 5.66 -9.17
C ASN A 79 -6.68 4.47 -9.27
N GLU A 80 -6.05 4.27 -10.42
CA GLU A 80 -5.09 3.19 -10.58
C GLU A 80 -3.86 3.38 -9.70
N ALA A 81 -3.37 4.62 -9.61
CA ALA A 81 -2.23 4.93 -8.75
C ALA A 81 -2.57 4.67 -7.28
N LEU A 82 -3.75 5.08 -6.85
CA LEU A 82 -4.18 4.83 -5.47
C LEU A 82 -4.34 3.35 -5.19
N ARG A 83 -4.90 2.60 -6.15
CA ARG A 83 -5.03 1.16 -6.00
C ARG A 83 -3.66 0.49 -5.86
N SER A 84 -2.72 0.88 -6.70
CA SER A 84 -1.36 0.33 -6.64
C SER A 84 -0.68 0.69 -5.33
N ALA A 85 -0.90 1.92 -4.84
CA ALA A 85 -0.34 2.34 -3.55
C ALA A 85 -0.95 1.54 -2.40
N GLN A 86 -2.24 1.26 -2.46
CA GLN A 86 -2.89 0.43 -1.45
C GLN A 86 -2.33 -0.99 -1.44
N GLU A 87 -2.09 -1.57 -2.61
CA GLU A 87 -1.48 -2.88 -2.71
C GLU A 87 -0.08 -2.89 -2.13
N LEU A 88 0.71 -1.85 -2.42
CA LEU A 88 2.04 -1.73 -1.87
C LEU A 88 2.00 -1.64 -0.35
N ALA A 89 1.10 -0.82 0.19
CA ALA A 89 0.96 -0.67 1.62
C ALA A 89 0.53 -1.98 2.28
N ALA A 90 -0.41 -2.68 1.68
CA ALA A 90 -0.88 -3.95 2.19
C ALA A 90 0.23 -4.99 2.18
N ASP A 91 1.02 -5.04 1.12
CA ASP A 91 2.15 -5.98 1.03
C ASP A 91 3.18 -5.70 2.10
N LYS A 92 3.51 -4.43 2.34
CA LYS A 92 4.47 -4.06 3.37
C LYS A 92 3.98 -4.42 4.76
N MET A 93 2.74 -4.10 5.06
CA MET A 93 2.17 -4.42 6.36
C MET A 93 1.96 -5.91 6.52
N GLY A 94 1.62 -6.59 5.43
CA GLY A 94 1.50 -8.04 5.42
C GLY A 94 2.80 -8.74 5.75
N ASN A 95 3.91 -8.21 5.27
CA ASN A 95 5.22 -8.78 5.57
C ASN A 95 5.56 -8.65 7.06
N VAL A 96 5.18 -7.53 7.67
CA VAL A 96 5.40 -7.33 9.10
C VAL A 96 4.57 -8.31 9.92
N THR A 97 3.28 -8.38 9.63
CA THR A 97 2.37 -9.26 10.36
C THR A 97 2.62 -10.72 10.04
N GLY A 98 3.00 -11.00 8.79
CA GLY A 98 3.31 -12.35 8.36
C GLY A 98 4.48 -12.96 9.11
N GLY A 99 5.47 -12.12 9.44
CA GLY A 99 6.60 -12.58 10.22
C GLY A 99 6.23 -13.03 11.62
N LEU A 100 5.13 -12.53 12.14
CA LEU A 100 4.67 -12.90 13.48
C LEU A 100 3.79 -14.12 13.47
N GLY A 101 2.86 -14.14 12.54
CA GLY A 101 1.88 -15.19 12.48
C GLY A 101 2.35 -16.43 11.75
N GLY A 102 3.56 -16.36 11.21
CA GLY A 102 3.99 -17.41 10.31
C GLY A 102 3.31 -17.26 8.96
N PRO A 103 3.67 -18.10 8.02
CA PRO A 103 3.20 -17.94 6.66
C PRO A 103 1.70 -18.06 6.63
N GLY A 104 1.07 -16.96 6.68
CA GLY A 104 -0.34 -16.83 6.45
C GLY A 104 -1.21 -17.91 7.03
N GLY A 105 -0.62 -19.00 7.30
CA GLY A 105 -1.38 -20.14 7.80
C GLY A 105 -2.14 -19.84 9.05
N GLY A 106 -1.51 -19.11 9.94
CA GLY A 106 -2.17 -18.76 11.17
C GLY A 106 -3.40 -17.91 10.93
N LEU A 107 -3.24 -16.90 10.12
CA LEU A 107 -4.36 -16.01 9.83
C LEU A 107 -5.39 -16.67 8.93
N GLY A 108 -4.91 -17.43 7.98
CA GLY A 108 -5.83 -18.14 7.12
C GLY A 108 -6.69 -19.10 7.90
N GLY A 109 -6.09 -19.79 8.86
CA GLY A 109 -6.83 -20.69 9.69
C GLY A 109 -7.82 -19.98 10.59
N LEU A 110 -7.47 -18.83 11.05
CA LEU A 110 -8.37 -18.04 11.88
C LEU A 110 -9.51 -17.46 11.05
N GLY A 111 -9.12 -17.04 9.93
CA GLY A 111 -10.09 -16.43 9.08
C GLY A 111 -11.11 -17.36 8.59
N LEU A 112 -10.87 -18.27 8.83
CA LEU A 112 -11.76 -18.96 8.42
C LEU A 112 -12.61 -19.34 9.05
N PRO A 113 -12.51 -19.13 9.66
CA PRO A 113 -13.39 -19.53 9.99
C PRO A 113 -14.32 -19.29 9.38
N GLY A 114 -14.24 -19.21 9.18
CA GLY A 114 -15.10 -19.15 8.62
C GLY A 114 -15.31 -20.04 8.26
N LEU A 115 -14.61 -19.96 8.65
CA LEU A 115 -14.73 -20.31 8.31
C LEU A 115 -15.30 -20.56 8.25
#